data_c95c3548ce206af310f8aba5595274c0
#
_entry.id   c95c3548ce206af310f8aba5595274c0
#
_cell.length_a   1.000
_cell.length_b   1.000
_cell.length_c   1.000
_cell.angle_alpha   90.00
_cell.angle_beta   90.00
_cell.angle_gamma   90.00
#
_symmetry.space_group_name_H-M   'P 1'
#
loop_
_entity.id
_entity.type
_entity.pdbx_description
1 polymer ?
#
loop_
_entity_poly.entity_id
_entity_poly.type
_entity_poly.pdbx_seq_one_letter_code
_entity_poly.pdbx_strand_id
1 'polypeptide(L)'
;MYVRIMSKGDMAAAVSALRAAFDCVASCDIDLLDRAELLGALDELETLSCQLPSVAHRLLARLQTETTPQAMGAKNWREVLAVRWRISTSEANRRLTDAALLAPRPSLTGPPLPPVLHATAVAQSLGLITAEHVEVIRKAVNKLPGFVDDLTRDQFEVELVRTAVGNGPKELKDCAERMLFLLDQDGPEPDDAERDRRRGLTMGKQGADGMTHLVADLTPEARAVWEPLLARLAAPGMCNPADPQPCTSGTPTQEQIDNDHRSLAQRQHDAIVAVGRIALMSEQLGQLNGLPVMIIIRTTLQDLESRAGVGVSGGGTVVPIADVVRMGAHAHHALAVFDKATGSALELFRAKRIASPAQRIMLISRDGGCTKPGCTVGAYGTQVHHVVTDWVDGGNTNVNEMGLACGPDNRSVDRAGGWDTRMNDRHEVEWIPPPDLDTGHARINNYHHPERLLRPPDESEAHGANNVSEATTSTDGDRVDDAEVNTPRRVDDPGEPGGPAPPDNQAA
;
A
#
# COMPACT_ATOMS: atom_id res chain seq x y z
N MET A 1 44.66 15.10 4.16
CA MET A 1 43.87 14.83 2.96
C MET A 1 42.89 15.98 2.74
N TYR A 2 43.14 16.86 1.75
CA TYR A 2 42.29 18.03 1.48
C TYR A 2 40.94 17.53 0.93
N VAL A 3 39.88 17.72 1.70
CA VAL A 3 38.50 17.56 1.20
C VAL A 3 38.26 18.69 0.20
N ARG A 4 38.32 18.40 -1.08
CA ARG A 4 37.93 19.31 -2.15
C ARG A 4 36.42 19.61 -1.98
N ILE A 5 36.07 20.84 -1.65
CA ILE A 5 34.66 21.26 -1.63
C ILE A 5 34.14 21.19 -3.06
N MET A 6 33.33 20.16 -3.34
CA MET A 6 32.77 19.92 -4.68
C MET A 6 31.68 20.96 -4.98
N SER A 7 31.70 21.52 -6.18
CA SER A 7 30.68 22.47 -6.67
C SER A 7 29.37 21.78 -7.06
N LYS A 8 28.32 22.55 -7.27
CA LYS A 8 26.99 22.01 -7.69
C LYS A 8 27.06 21.21 -9.00
N GLY A 9 28.01 21.51 -9.91
CA GLY A 9 28.25 20.77 -11.14
C GLY A 9 28.98 19.44 -10.93
N ASP A 10 29.74 19.30 -9.84
CA ASP A 10 30.55 18.10 -9.60
C ASP A 10 29.70 16.89 -9.20
N MET A 11 28.56 17.08 -8.54
CA MET A 11 27.67 15.96 -8.17
C MET A 11 27.02 15.31 -9.40
N ALA A 12 26.53 16.11 -10.34
CA ALA A 12 25.93 15.59 -11.58
C ALA A 12 26.98 14.85 -12.42
N ALA A 13 28.19 15.42 -12.52
CA ALA A 13 29.31 14.76 -13.21
C ALA A 13 29.73 13.45 -12.53
N ALA A 14 29.76 13.42 -11.18
CA ALA A 14 30.07 12.22 -10.42
C ALA A 14 29.01 11.10 -10.63
N VAL A 15 27.72 11.46 -10.60
CA VAL A 15 26.64 10.50 -10.88
C VAL A 15 26.68 9.99 -12.32
N SER A 16 27.00 10.88 -13.28
CA SER A 16 27.18 10.48 -14.68
C SER A 16 28.37 9.52 -14.86
N ALA A 17 29.48 9.80 -14.18
CA ALA A 17 30.65 8.91 -14.20
C ALA A 17 30.35 7.54 -13.56
N LEU A 18 29.57 7.51 -12.47
CA LEU A 18 29.13 6.27 -11.84
C LEU A 18 28.26 5.44 -12.80
N ARG A 19 27.35 6.09 -13.54
CA ARG A 19 26.54 5.43 -14.57
C ARG A 19 27.40 4.84 -15.68
N ALA A 20 28.35 5.62 -16.20
CA ALA A 20 29.26 5.13 -17.24
C ALA A 20 30.10 3.94 -16.75
N ALA A 21 30.58 3.97 -15.49
CA ALA A 21 31.26 2.85 -14.88
C ALA A 21 30.38 1.59 -14.76
N PHE A 22 29.10 1.79 -14.37
CA PHE A 22 28.11 0.70 -14.33
C PHE A 22 27.89 0.09 -15.73
N ASP A 23 27.70 0.92 -16.75
CA ASP A 23 27.51 0.46 -18.14
C ASP A 23 28.74 -0.33 -18.63
N CYS A 24 29.95 0.10 -18.26
CA CYS A 24 31.19 -0.62 -18.57
C CYS A 24 31.21 -2.00 -17.90
N VAL A 25 30.91 -2.09 -16.60
CA VAL A 25 30.84 -3.37 -15.87
C VAL A 25 29.75 -4.28 -16.46
N ALA A 26 28.58 -3.73 -16.77
CA ALA A 26 27.47 -4.49 -17.35
C ALA A 26 27.76 -5.04 -18.76
N SER A 27 28.72 -4.44 -19.49
CA SER A 27 29.13 -4.88 -20.83
C SER A 27 30.33 -5.82 -20.81
N CYS A 28 30.93 -6.09 -19.65
CA CYS A 28 32.06 -7.03 -19.55
C CYS A 28 31.65 -8.46 -19.88
N ASP A 29 32.50 -9.19 -20.58
CA ASP A 29 32.34 -10.62 -20.82
C ASP A 29 32.73 -11.40 -19.56
N ILE A 30 31.73 -11.82 -18.80
CA ILE A 30 31.91 -12.53 -17.53
C ILE A 30 32.35 -13.98 -17.71
N ASP A 31 32.16 -14.56 -18.91
CA ASP A 31 32.54 -15.96 -19.20
C ASP A 31 34.07 -16.14 -19.28
N LEU A 32 34.81 -15.04 -19.38
CA LEU A 32 36.25 -15.03 -19.40
C LEU A 32 36.88 -15.00 -18.00
N LEU A 33 36.10 -14.75 -16.94
CA LEU A 33 36.61 -14.60 -15.59
C LEU A 33 36.78 -15.96 -14.89
N ASP A 34 37.86 -16.12 -14.18
CA ASP A 34 38.03 -17.27 -13.28
C ASP A 34 37.26 -17.08 -11.95
N ARG A 35 37.25 -18.12 -11.13
CA ARG A 35 36.54 -18.11 -9.84
C ARG A 35 37.01 -17.00 -8.89
N ALA A 36 38.31 -16.71 -8.86
CA ALA A 36 38.87 -15.71 -7.96
C ALA A 36 38.50 -14.28 -8.43
N GLU A 37 38.53 -14.06 -9.73
CA GLU A 37 38.15 -12.79 -10.37
C GLU A 37 36.63 -12.53 -10.19
N LEU A 38 35.81 -13.58 -10.35
CA LEU A 38 34.36 -13.47 -10.09
C LEU A 38 34.03 -13.10 -8.63
N LEU A 39 34.69 -13.78 -7.66
CA LEU A 39 34.52 -13.46 -6.24
C LEU A 39 35.02 -12.05 -5.92
N GLY A 40 36.18 -11.64 -6.42
CA GLY A 40 36.69 -10.29 -6.20
C GLY A 40 35.77 -9.21 -6.77
N ALA A 41 35.20 -9.43 -7.96
CA ALA A 41 34.24 -8.50 -8.54
C ALA A 41 32.94 -8.41 -7.74
N LEU A 42 32.44 -9.55 -7.24
CA LEU A 42 31.25 -9.58 -6.38
C LEU A 42 31.49 -8.88 -5.04
N ASP A 43 32.67 -9.07 -4.41
CA ASP A 43 33.03 -8.43 -3.14
C ASP A 43 33.08 -6.88 -3.29
N GLU A 44 33.66 -6.40 -4.39
CA GLU A 44 33.71 -4.96 -4.69
C GLU A 44 32.31 -4.38 -4.97
N LEU A 45 31.48 -5.10 -5.73
CA LEU A 45 30.10 -4.68 -5.99
C LEU A 45 29.26 -4.66 -4.71
N GLU A 46 29.41 -5.65 -3.82
CA GLU A 46 28.73 -5.68 -2.52
C GLU A 46 29.19 -4.52 -1.63
N THR A 47 30.50 -4.26 -1.59
CA THR A 47 31.07 -3.11 -0.86
C THR A 47 30.45 -1.79 -1.35
N LEU A 48 30.40 -1.57 -2.67
CA LEU A 48 29.77 -0.39 -3.27
C LEU A 48 28.27 -0.32 -2.95
N SER A 49 27.55 -1.45 -3.00
CA SER A 49 26.15 -1.55 -2.64
C SER A 49 25.90 -1.11 -1.19
N CYS A 50 26.77 -1.50 -0.28
CA CYS A 50 26.72 -1.08 1.14
C CYS A 50 27.03 0.41 1.33
N GLN A 51 27.90 1.00 0.50
CA GLN A 51 28.31 2.40 0.60
C GLN A 51 27.28 3.38 0.03
N LEU A 52 26.61 3.04 -1.08
CA LEU A 52 25.69 3.93 -1.80
C LEU A 52 24.56 4.52 -0.91
N PRO A 53 23.94 3.78 0.03
CA PRO A 53 22.94 4.33 0.93
C PRO A 53 23.44 5.50 1.77
N SER A 54 24.72 5.52 2.17
CA SER A 54 25.29 6.62 2.97
C SER A 54 25.23 7.98 2.24
N VAL A 55 25.41 7.96 0.93
CA VAL A 55 25.27 9.14 0.06
C VAL A 55 23.80 9.53 -0.07
N ALA A 56 22.93 8.53 -0.29
CA ALA A 56 21.48 8.75 -0.40
C ALA A 56 20.89 9.34 0.88
N HIS A 57 21.31 8.90 2.07
CA HIS A 57 20.90 9.45 3.37
C HIS A 57 21.21 10.94 3.48
N ARG A 58 22.44 11.34 3.10
CA ARG A 58 22.86 12.74 3.11
C ARG A 58 22.06 13.60 2.14
N LEU A 59 21.81 13.11 0.93
CA LEU A 59 21.01 13.82 -0.07
C LEU A 59 19.56 13.97 0.40
N LEU A 60 18.98 12.92 0.97
CA LEU A 60 17.61 12.93 1.48
C LEU A 60 17.47 13.89 2.68
N ALA A 61 18.39 13.84 3.64
CA ALA A 61 18.40 14.76 4.76
C ALA A 61 18.54 16.21 4.28
N ARG A 62 19.37 16.47 3.27
CA ARG A 62 19.51 17.81 2.68
C ARG A 62 18.22 18.25 1.97
N LEU A 63 17.58 17.37 1.20
CA LEU A 63 16.31 17.67 0.55
C LEU A 63 15.24 18.08 1.57
N GLN A 64 15.16 17.39 2.71
CA GLN A 64 14.23 17.70 3.79
C GLN A 64 14.46 19.09 4.44
N THR A 65 15.66 19.67 4.31
CA THR A 65 15.94 21.04 4.77
C THR A 65 15.65 22.09 3.70
N GLU A 66 15.63 21.72 2.42
CA GLU A 66 15.41 22.65 1.30
C GLU A 66 13.92 22.93 1.04
N THR A 67 13.06 21.92 1.31
CA THR A 67 11.63 22.02 0.96
C THR A 67 10.77 21.23 1.94
N THR A 68 9.46 21.31 1.78
CA THR A 68 8.47 20.55 2.56
C THR A 68 7.70 19.57 1.66
N PRO A 69 7.14 18.50 2.20
CA PRO A 69 6.30 17.59 1.42
C PRO A 69 5.14 18.31 0.74
N GLN A 70 4.55 19.29 1.41
CA GLN A 70 3.42 20.07 0.90
C GLN A 70 3.82 20.91 -0.31
N ALA A 71 5.01 21.52 -0.28
CA ALA A 71 5.54 22.27 -1.42
C ALA A 71 5.81 21.37 -2.65
N MET A 72 5.99 20.05 -2.41
CA MET A 72 6.13 19.04 -3.46
C MET A 72 4.80 18.35 -3.83
N GLY A 73 3.66 18.83 -3.32
CA GLY A 73 2.34 18.29 -3.62
C GLY A 73 2.00 16.99 -2.87
N ALA A 74 2.69 16.67 -1.80
CA ALA A 74 2.47 15.45 -1.03
C ALA A 74 2.09 15.75 0.43
N LYS A 75 1.34 14.84 1.06
CA LYS A 75 0.93 14.96 2.47
C LYS A 75 2.07 14.76 3.47
N ASN A 76 3.09 14.00 3.09
CA ASN A 76 4.26 13.72 3.93
C ASN A 76 5.42 13.17 3.08
N TRP A 77 6.63 13.13 3.65
CA TRP A 77 7.84 12.65 2.98
C TRP A 77 7.75 11.19 2.51
N ARG A 78 6.98 10.34 3.20
CA ARG A 78 6.76 8.95 2.79
C ARG A 78 6.06 8.89 1.43
N GLU A 79 5.06 9.71 1.23
CA GLU A 79 4.35 9.82 -0.05
C GLU A 79 5.27 10.36 -1.15
N VAL A 80 6.07 11.39 -0.87
CA VAL A 80 7.05 11.91 -1.83
C VAL A 80 7.95 10.79 -2.36
N LEU A 81 8.53 9.99 -1.46
CA LEU A 81 9.44 8.92 -1.85
C LEU A 81 8.71 7.79 -2.58
N ALA A 82 7.55 7.38 -2.06
CA ALA A 82 6.77 6.28 -2.62
C ALA A 82 6.31 6.60 -4.05
N VAL A 83 5.81 7.81 -4.28
CA VAL A 83 5.31 8.24 -5.59
C VAL A 83 6.48 8.43 -6.56
N ARG A 84 7.49 9.21 -6.17
CA ARG A 84 8.57 9.56 -7.10
C ARG A 84 9.44 8.37 -7.53
N TRP A 85 9.68 7.42 -6.62
CA TRP A 85 10.53 6.25 -6.89
C TRP A 85 9.76 4.95 -7.07
N ARG A 86 8.43 4.98 -6.98
CA ARG A 86 7.55 3.80 -7.14
C ARG A 86 7.91 2.67 -6.17
N ILE A 87 8.28 3.06 -4.94
CA ILE A 87 8.63 2.13 -3.86
C ILE A 87 7.47 1.98 -2.87
N SER A 88 7.47 0.87 -2.12
CA SER A 88 6.47 0.66 -1.08
C SER A 88 6.55 1.73 0.03
N THR A 89 5.44 1.98 0.71
CA THR A 89 5.40 2.91 1.85
C THR A 89 6.29 2.45 3.01
N SER A 90 6.49 1.15 3.18
CA SER A 90 7.42 0.58 4.16
C SER A 90 8.86 0.89 3.81
N GLU A 91 9.26 0.73 2.55
CA GLU A 91 10.59 1.06 2.06
C GLU A 91 10.84 2.58 2.12
N ALA A 92 9.86 3.40 1.77
CA ALA A 92 9.95 4.85 1.92
C ALA A 92 10.18 5.25 3.38
N ASN A 93 9.43 4.64 4.32
CA ASN A 93 9.60 4.88 5.74
C ASN A 93 10.97 4.43 6.26
N ARG A 94 11.46 3.26 5.81
CA ARG A 94 12.80 2.77 6.15
C ARG A 94 13.87 3.79 5.74
N ARG A 95 13.86 4.27 4.48
CA ARG A 95 14.84 5.25 3.97
C ARG A 95 14.80 6.57 4.73
N LEU A 96 13.61 7.04 5.11
CA LEU A 96 13.46 8.26 5.93
C LEU A 96 14.03 8.07 7.32
N THR A 97 13.75 6.93 7.96
CA THR A 97 14.28 6.61 9.29
C THR A 97 15.80 6.46 9.26
N ASP A 98 16.33 5.75 8.27
CA ASP A 98 17.77 5.57 8.10
C ASP A 98 18.46 6.92 7.84
N ALA A 99 17.89 7.79 7.00
CA ALA A 99 18.43 9.14 6.78
C ALA A 99 18.41 9.99 8.05
N ALA A 100 17.37 9.91 8.87
CA ALA A 100 17.28 10.65 10.13
C ALA A 100 18.33 10.21 11.16
N LEU A 101 18.70 8.92 11.15
CA LEU A 101 19.64 8.34 12.10
C LEU A 101 21.09 8.37 11.63
N LEU A 102 21.33 8.22 10.31
CA LEU A 102 22.65 8.00 9.73
C LEU A 102 23.20 9.21 8.95
N ALA A 103 22.38 10.21 8.64
CA ALA A 103 22.89 11.43 8.03
C ALA A 103 23.39 12.44 9.09
N PRO A 104 24.35 13.32 8.74
CA PRO A 104 24.71 14.45 9.59
C PRO A 104 23.49 15.33 9.89
N ARG A 105 23.36 15.76 11.13
CA ARG A 105 22.24 16.56 11.60
C ARG A 105 22.48 18.06 11.38
N PRO A 106 21.46 18.87 11.06
CA PRO A 106 21.61 20.30 10.95
C PRO A 106 22.00 20.93 12.29
N SER A 107 22.93 21.85 12.28
CA SER A 107 23.30 22.70 13.43
C SER A 107 22.70 24.08 13.25
N LEU A 108 22.30 24.74 14.34
CA LEU A 108 21.83 26.12 14.29
C LEU A 108 22.96 27.08 13.92
N THR A 109 24.17 26.81 14.40
CA THR A 109 25.38 27.59 14.13
C THR A 109 26.58 26.67 14.03
N GLY A 110 27.40 26.79 12.99
CA GLY A 110 28.62 26.00 12.83
C GLY A 110 28.47 24.75 11.93
N PRO A 111 29.44 23.83 12.02
CA PRO A 111 29.43 22.60 11.19
C PRO A 111 28.26 21.69 11.57
N PRO A 112 27.83 20.82 10.64
CA PRO A 112 26.80 19.80 10.94
C PRO A 112 27.20 18.94 12.13
N LEU A 113 26.21 18.58 12.95
CA LEU A 113 26.39 17.63 14.04
C LEU A 113 26.55 16.20 13.49
N PRO A 114 27.22 15.31 14.22
CA PRO A 114 27.34 13.92 13.82
C PRO A 114 25.97 13.24 13.73
N PRO A 115 25.83 12.13 12.97
CA PRO A 115 24.65 11.28 12.96
C PRO A 115 24.25 10.82 14.37
N VAL A 116 22.99 10.45 14.54
CA VAL A 116 22.51 9.84 15.81
C VAL A 116 23.20 8.49 16.04
N LEU A 117 23.25 7.65 15.01
CA LEU A 117 24.00 6.39 15.00
C LEU A 117 25.33 6.63 14.27
N HIS A 118 26.28 7.20 15.00
CA HIS A 118 27.54 7.65 14.40
C HIS A 118 28.43 6.48 13.95
N ALA A 119 28.62 5.49 14.82
CA ALA A 119 29.46 4.32 14.50
C ALA A 119 28.87 3.51 13.32
N THR A 120 27.57 3.35 13.30
CA THR A 120 26.84 2.67 12.22
C THR A 120 26.97 3.41 10.89
N ALA A 121 26.84 4.74 10.90
CA ALA A 121 26.99 5.57 9.71
C ALA A 121 28.42 5.49 9.13
N VAL A 122 29.42 5.50 9.98
CA VAL A 122 30.82 5.35 9.57
C VAL A 122 31.05 3.96 8.96
N ALA A 123 30.66 2.89 9.64
CA ALA A 123 30.83 1.52 9.16
C ALA A 123 30.13 1.29 7.80
N GLN A 124 28.91 1.82 7.63
CA GLN A 124 28.19 1.74 6.36
C GLN A 124 28.89 2.53 5.26
N SER A 125 29.41 3.72 5.54
CA SER A 125 30.12 4.54 4.57
C SER A 125 31.44 3.90 4.09
N LEU A 126 32.01 3.05 4.90
CA LEU A 126 33.19 2.25 4.58
C LEU A 126 32.85 0.92 3.87
N GLY A 127 31.56 0.55 3.78
CA GLY A 127 31.12 -0.71 3.18
C GLY A 127 31.30 -1.94 4.08
N LEU A 128 31.52 -1.73 5.39
CA LEU A 128 31.82 -2.81 6.34
C LEU A 128 30.58 -3.56 6.83
N ILE A 129 29.40 -2.98 6.67
CA ILE A 129 28.13 -3.53 7.12
C ILE A 129 27.05 -3.34 6.06
N THR A 130 26.16 -4.32 5.94
CA THR A 130 25.02 -4.31 4.99
C THR A 130 23.82 -3.52 5.53
N ALA A 131 22.82 -3.29 4.67
CA ALA A 131 21.57 -2.68 5.08
C ALA A 131 20.80 -3.52 6.14
N GLU A 132 20.95 -4.85 6.12
CA GLU A 132 20.36 -5.74 7.13
C GLU A 132 21.01 -5.56 8.51
N HIS A 133 22.33 -5.39 8.58
CA HIS A 133 23.01 -5.05 9.83
C HIS A 133 22.54 -3.72 10.39
N VAL A 134 22.39 -2.70 9.54
CA VAL A 134 21.86 -1.38 9.93
C VAL A 134 20.45 -1.52 10.53
N GLU A 135 19.60 -2.37 9.93
CA GLU A 135 18.25 -2.62 10.44
C GLU A 135 18.26 -3.28 11.83
N VAL A 136 19.13 -4.26 12.03
CA VAL A 136 19.29 -4.93 13.34
C VAL A 136 19.78 -3.94 14.41
N ILE A 137 20.83 -3.16 14.12
CA ILE A 137 21.37 -2.16 15.06
C ILE A 137 20.28 -1.13 15.42
N ARG A 138 19.60 -0.58 14.42
CA ARG A 138 18.52 0.39 14.63
C ARG A 138 17.40 -0.16 15.52
N LYS A 139 16.96 -1.40 15.25
CA LYS A 139 15.93 -2.06 16.07
C LYS A 139 16.40 -2.31 17.50
N ALA A 140 17.66 -2.67 17.68
CA ALA A 140 18.24 -2.92 19.00
C ALA A 140 18.36 -1.62 19.83
N VAL A 141 18.89 -0.55 19.23
CA VAL A 141 19.00 0.75 19.90
C VAL A 141 17.63 1.33 20.27
N ASN A 142 16.61 1.13 19.43
CA ASN A 142 15.25 1.55 19.73
C ASN A 142 14.58 0.76 20.87
N LYS A 143 15.10 -0.42 21.22
CA LYS A 143 14.63 -1.24 22.34
C LYS A 143 15.33 -0.92 23.65
N LEU A 144 16.36 -0.07 23.63
CA LEU A 144 17.03 0.32 24.87
C LEU A 144 16.05 0.99 25.82
N PRO A 145 16.03 0.59 27.11
CA PRO A 145 15.21 1.22 28.12
C PRO A 145 15.47 2.72 28.24
N GLY A 146 14.45 3.49 28.64
CA GLY A 146 14.54 4.94 28.76
C GLY A 146 15.50 5.44 29.84
N PHE A 147 15.85 4.58 30.80
CA PHE A 147 16.81 4.92 31.86
C PHE A 147 18.28 4.78 31.42
N VAL A 148 18.56 4.18 30.25
CA VAL A 148 19.91 4.06 29.72
C VAL A 148 20.41 5.44 29.26
N ASP A 149 21.52 5.89 29.86
CA ASP A 149 22.13 7.17 29.54
C ASP A 149 22.75 7.18 28.12
N ASP A 150 23.02 8.38 27.61
CA ASP A 150 23.51 8.57 26.25
C ASP A 150 24.88 7.92 26.02
N LEU A 151 25.76 7.93 27.03
CA LEU A 151 27.09 7.30 26.91
C LEU A 151 26.99 5.80 26.77
N THR A 152 26.17 5.15 27.56
CA THR A 152 25.91 3.72 27.49
C THR A 152 25.21 3.36 26.17
N ARG A 153 24.32 4.23 25.66
CA ARG A 153 23.67 4.09 24.37
C ARG A 153 24.68 4.15 23.21
N ASP A 154 25.59 5.10 23.24
CA ASP A 154 26.65 5.23 22.23
C ASP A 154 27.60 4.02 22.28
N GLN A 155 27.94 3.53 23.47
CA GLN A 155 28.79 2.37 23.62
C GLN A 155 28.11 1.08 23.15
N PHE A 156 26.83 0.94 23.42
CA PHE A 156 26.00 -0.16 22.92
C PHE A 156 26.01 -0.19 21.38
N GLU A 157 25.83 0.95 20.71
CA GLU A 157 25.93 1.06 19.26
C GLU A 157 27.32 0.61 18.74
N VAL A 158 28.39 1.13 19.35
CA VAL A 158 29.78 0.80 18.96
C VAL A 158 30.05 -0.71 19.05
N GLU A 159 29.60 -1.37 20.12
CA GLU A 159 29.79 -2.81 20.29
C GLU A 159 28.96 -3.64 19.30
N LEU A 160 27.74 -3.18 18.97
CA LEU A 160 26.96 -3.81 17.90
C LEU A 160 27.62 -3.68 16.53
N VAL A 161 28.17 -2.50 16.21
CA VAL A 161 28.93 -2.30 14.97
C VAL A 161 30.18 -3.20 14.94
N ARG A 162 30.92 -3.29 16.04
CA ARG A 162 32.08 -4.16 16.13
C ARG A 162 31.70 -5.63 15.88
N THR A 163 30.56 -6.06 16.42
CA THR A 163 30.04 -7.41 16.19
C THR A 163 29.59 -7.61 14.75
N ALA A 164 28.98 -6.60 14.12
CA ALA A 164 28.49 -6.65 12.74
C ALA A 164 29.63 -6.81 11.72
N VAL A 165 30.78 -6.21 12.01
CA VAL A 165 32.00 -6.32 11.15
C VAL A 165 32.62 -7.71 11.29
N GLY A 166 32.12 -8.69 10.64
CA GLY A 166 32.67 -10.06 10.67
C GLY A 166 31.69 -11.15 11.07
N ASN A 167 30.44 -10.76 11.35
CA ASN A 167 29.35 -11.70 11.62
C ASN A 167 28.14 -11.36 10.75
N GLY A 168 27.29 -12.35 10.51
CA GLY A 168 26.03 -12.14 9.78
C GLY A 168 24.98 -11.40 10.62
N PRO A 169 23.88 -10.90 9.98
CA PRO A 169 22.82 -10.19 10.65
C PRO A 169 22.11 -11.02 11.75
N LYS A 170 22.09 -12.35 11.59
CA LYS A 170 21.49 -13.26 12.59
C LYS A 170 22.29 -13.29 13.89
N GLU A 171 23.60 -13.51 13.78
CA GLU A 171 24.53 -13.54 14.92
C GLU A 171 24.54 -12.19 15.63
N LEU A 172 24.51 -11.09 14.87
CA LEU A 172 24.38 -9.74 15.41
C LEU A 172 23.08 -9.58 16.19
N LYS A 173 21.95 -10.08 15.69
CA LYS A 173 20.65 -10.00 16.36
C LYS A 173 20.68 -10.79 17.68
N ASP A 174 21.21 -11.99 17.67
CA ASP A 174 21.32 -12.84 18.87
C ASP A 174 22.21 -12.17 19.93
N CYS A 175 23.30 -11.51 19.51
CA CYS A 175 24.16 -10.71 20.39
C CYS A 175 23.40 -9.50 20.97
N ALA A 176 22.70 -8.75 20.14
CA ALA A 176 21.93 -7.58 20.54
C ALA A 176 20.84 -7.94 21.58
N GLU A 177 20.14 -9.06 21.40
CA GLU A 177 19.12 -9.54 22.34
C GLU A 177 19.71 -9.90 23.70
N ARG A 178 20.90 -10.50 23.73
CA ARG A 178 21.63 -10.79 25.00
C ARG A 178 22.09 -9.51 25.69
N MET A 179 22.63 -8.54 24.93
CA MET A 179 23.05 -7.25 25.49
C MET A 179 21.86 -6.49 26.08
N LEU A 180 20.73 -6.45 25.36
CA LEU A 180 19.49 -5.84 25.84
C LEU A 180 19.01 -6.51 27.14
N PHE A 181 19.01 -7.84 27.21
CA PHE A 181 18.65 -8.57 28.40
C PHE A 181 19.55 -8.21 29.60
N LEU A 182 20.87 -8.03 29.39
CA LEU A 182 21.80 -7.64 30.45
C LEU A 182 21.57 -6.20 30.94
N LEU A 183 21.08 -5.31 30.07
CA LEU A 183 20.79 -3.92 30.40
C LEU A 183 19.42 -3.74 31.07
N ASP A 184 18.50 -4.68 30.89
CA ASP A 184 17.10 -4.60 31.34
C ASP A 184 16.73 -5.77 32.29
N GLN A 185 17.67 -6.18 33.18
CA GLN A 185 17.42 -7.29 34.09
C GLN A 185 16.33 -7.01 35.13
N ASP A 186 16.22 -5.76 35.54
CA ASP A 186 15.25 -5.31 36.56
C ASP A 186 14.14 -4.41 35.98
N GLY A 187 14.06 -4.26 34.65
CA GLY A 187 13.14 -3.41 33.86
C GLY A 187 12.22 -2.47 34.65
N PRO A 188 11.99 -1.23 34.22
CA PRO A 188 11.10 -0.34 34.93
C PRO A 188 9.69 -0.91 34.97
N GLU A 189 8.94 -0.61 36.08
CA GLU A 189 7.49 -0.84 36.08
C GLU A 189 6.87 -0.28 34.77
N PRO A 190 5.96 -1.02 34.11
CA PRO A 190 5.40 -0.58 32.84
C PRO A 190 4.76 0.80 33.00
N ASP A 191 5.39 1.80 32.44
CA ASP A 191 4.90 3.19 32.42
C ASP A 191 3.59 3.26 31.62
N ASP A 192 2.61 3.97 32.15
CA ASP A 192 1.32 4.20 31.47
C ASP A 192 1.50 4.87 30.09
N ALA A 193 2.48 5.77 29.96
CA ALA A 193 2.83 6.38 28.71
C ALA A 193 3.36 5.36 27.68
N GLU A 194 4.14 4.38 28.10
CA GLU A 194 4.61 3.29 27.24
C GLU A 194 3.47 2.34 26.85
N ARG A 195 2.57 2.01 27.79
CA ARG A 195 1.35 1.24 27.47
C ARG A 195 0.49 1.97 26.46
N ASP A 196 0.28 3.27 26.62
CA ASP A 196 -0.48 4.14 25.71
C ASP A 196 0.16 4.21 24.33
N ARG A 197 1.47 4.24 24.26
CA ARG A 197 2.21 4.21 23.00
C ARG A 197 2.10 2.87 22.28
N ARG A 198 2.09 1.75 23.01
CA ARG A 198 2.09 0.39 22.46
C ARG A 198 0.71 -0.13 22.13
N ARG A 199 -0.33 0.33 22.86
CA ARG A 199 -1.70 -0.13 22.59
C ARG A 199 -2.05 0.01 21.12
N GLY A 200 -2.63 -1.02 20.54
CA GLY A 200 -2.99 -0.99 19.14
C GLY A 200 -3.74 -2.23 18.72
N LEU A 201 -4.50 -2.10 17.63
CA LEU A 201 -5.13 -3.20 16.92
C LEU A 201 -4.86 -3.01 15.44
N THR A 202 -4.29 -4.04 14.82
CA THR A 202 -4.00 -4.03 13.40
C THR A 202 -4.70 -5.21 12.72
N MET A 203 -5.56 -4.88 11.77
CA MET A 203 -6.17 -5.85 10.88
C MET A 203 -5.33 -5.92 9.60
N GLY A 204 -4.74 -7.08 9.34
CA GLY A 204 -3.92 -7.33 8.14
C GLY A 204 -4.73 -7.33 6.86
N LYS A 205 -4.07 -7.55 5.74
CA LYS A 205 -4.74 -7.80 4.46
C LYS A 205 -5.36 -9.19 4.47
N GLN A 206 -6.48 -9.35 3.77
CA GLN A 206 -7.08 -10.66 3.55
C GLN A 206 -6.16 -11.52 2.68
N GLY A 207 -5.90 -12.75 3.10
CA GLY A 207 -5.13 -13.73 2.36
C GLY A 207 -5.93 -14.35 1.20
N ALA A 208 -5.26 -15.13 0.37
CA ALA A 208 -5.89 -15.84 -0.73
C ALA A 208 -6.89 -16.93 -0.23
N ASP A 209 -6.74 -17.38 1.00
CA ASP A 209 -7.64 -18.30 1.72
C ASP A 209 -8.87 -17.60 2.32
N GLY A 210 -9.02 -16.29 2.13
CA GLY A 210 -10.08 -15.47 2.69
C GLY A 210 -9.87 -15.07 4.15
N MET A 211 -8.80 -15.52 4.81
CA MET A 211 -8.52 -15.21 6.20
C MET A 211 -7.81 -13.85 6.36
N THR A 212 -8.03 -13.21 7.50
CA THR A 212 -7.35 -11.97 7.86
C THR A 212 -6.66 -12.15 9.22
N HIS A 213 -5.38 -11.83 9.26
CA HIS A 213 -4.63 -11.86 10.52
C HIS A 213 -4.89 -10.59 11.32
N LEU A 214 -5.31 -10.77 12.58
CA LEU A 214 -5.55 -9.71 13.55
C LEU A 214 -4.47 -9.75 14.62
N VAL A 215 -3.80 -8.63 14.85
CA VAL A 215 -2.82 -8.46 15.95
C VAL A 215 -3.29 -7.32 16.85
N ALA A 216 -3.27 -7.54 18.15
CA ALA A 216 -3.66 -6.53 19.12
C ALA A 216 -2.77 -6.56 20.36
N ASP A 217 -2.34 -5.36 20.78
CA ASP A 217 -1.76 -5.09 22.10
C ASP A 217 -2.83 -4.37 22.93
N LEU A 218 -3.45 -5.10 23.87
CA LEU A 218 -4.54 -4.61 24.69
C LEU A 218 -4.02 -4.00 25.98
N THR A 219 -4.55 -2.85 26.38
CA THR A 219 -4.36 -2.33 27.74
C THR A 219 -5.05 -3.23 28.77
N PRO A 220 -4.66 -3.18 30.06
CA PRO A 220 -5.36 -3.92 31.11
C PRO A 220 -6.86 -3.65 31.15
N GLU A 221 -7.30 -2.40 30.94
CA GLU A 221 -8.70 -2.02 30.85
C GLU A 221 -9.41 -2.70 29.67
N ALA A 222 -8.84 -2.62 28.45
CA ALA A 222 -9.42 -3.26 27.28
C ALA A 222 -9.51 -4.77 27.47
N ARG A 223 -8.50 -5.40 28.08
CA ARG A 223 -8.51 -6.82 28.42
C ARG A 223 -9.64 -7.14 29.41
N ALA A 224 -9.79 -6.36 30.47
CA ALA A 224 -10.83 -6.55 31.48
C ALA A 224 -12.26 -6.45 30.89
N VAL A 225 -12.45 -5.62 29.85
CA VAL A 225 -13.72 -5.54 29.10
C VAL A 225 -13.96 -6.80 28.27
N TRP A 226 -12.92 -7.32 27.61
CA TRP A 226 -13.06 -8.49 26.72
C TRP A 226 -13.20 -9.81 27.50
N GLU A 227 -12.59 -9.95 28.68
CA GLU A 227 -12.62 -11.20 29.46
C GLU A 227 -14.04 -11.70 29.75
N PRO A 228 -14.99 -10.92 30.28
CA PRO A 228 -16.36 -11.40 30.55
C PRO A 228 -17.15 -11.66 29.26
N LEU A 229 -16.93 -10.87 28.19
CA LEU A 229 -17.56 -11.08 26.90
C LEU A 229 -17.15 -12.42 26.29
N LEU A 230 -15.85 -12.69 26.28
CA LEU A 230 -15.31 -13.96 25.77
C LEU A 230 -15.71 -15.13 26.68
N ALA A 231 -15.66 -14.97 28.02
CA ALA A 231 -16.11 -16.01 28.95
C ALA A 231 -17.58 -16.40 28.72
N ARG A 232 -18.42 -15.43 28.41
CA ARG A 232 -19.86 -15.66 28.15
C ARG A 232 -20.13 -16.22 26.76
N LEU A 233 -19.62 -15.58 25.70
CA LEU A 233 -19.99 -15.89 24.33
C LEU A 233 -19.14 -16.99 23.69
N ALA A 234 -17.95 -17.28 24.26
CA ALA A 234 -17.11 -18.40 23.84
C ALA A 234 -17.28 -19.65 24.74
N ALA A 235 -18.29 -19.68 25.60
CA ALA A 235 -18.66 -20.87 26.33
C ALA A 235 -19.13 -21.99 25.35
N PRO A 236 -18.95 -23.28 25.71
CA PRO A 236 -19.43 -24.38 24.88
C PRO A 236 -20.93 -24.22 24.53
N GLY A 237 -21.29 -24.49 23.28
CA GLY A 237 -22.65 -24.34 22.76
C GLY A 237 -23.10 -22.89 22.44
N MET A 238 -22.29 -21.88 22.82
CA MET A 238 -22.61 -20.48 22.49
C MET A 238 -22.11 -20.10 21.10
N CYS A 239 -22.88 -19.29 20.38
CA CYS A 239 -22.53 -18.64 19.11
C CYS A 239 -21.96 -19.62 18.05
N ASN A 240 -22.37 -20.88 18.05
CA ASN A 240 -21.90 -21.87 17.07
C ASN A 240 -22.57 -21.64 15.71
N PRO A 241 -21.85 -21.21 14.66
CA PRO A 241 -22.44 -20.96 13.35
C PRO A 241 -22.91 -22.24 12.63
N ALA A 242 -22.51 -23.43 13.10
CA ALA A 242 -22.93 -24.72 12.56
C ALA A 242 -24.31 -25.15 13.10
N ASP A 243 -24.77 -24.55 14.21
CA ASP A 243 -26.09 -24.84 14.76
C ASP A 243 -27.19 -24.26 13.86
N PRO A 244 -28.29 -24.99 13.64
CA PRO A 244 -29.46 -24.45 12.90
C PRO A 244 -30.04 -23.18 13.55
N GLN A 245 -29.95 -23.07 14.87
CA GLN A 245 -30.35 -21.93 15.67
C GLN A 245 -29.24 -21.60 16.69
N PRO A 246 -28.23 -20.81 16.30
CA PRO A 246 -27.13 -20.48 17.20
C PRO A 246 -27.61 -19.78 18.47
N CYS A 247 -27.19 -20.26 19.63
CA CYS A 247 -27.50 -19.65 20.93
C CYS A 247 -26.64 -18.38 21.09
N THR A 248 -27.20 -17.20 20.86
CA THR A 248 -26.51 -15.89 21.03
C THR A 248 -26.88 -15.19 22.33
N SER A 249 -27.97 -15.62 22.99
CA SER A 249 -28.44 -15.11 24.29
C SER A 249 -29.07 -16.26 25.08
N GLY A 250 -29.23 -16.09 26.38
CA GLY A 250 -29.76 -17.19 27.22
C GLY A 250 -28.75 -18.33 27.44
N THR A 251 -29.21 -19.52 27.80
CA THR A 251 -28.36 -20.68 28.11
C THR A 251 -28.46 -21.68 26.96
N PRO A 252 -27.33 -22.17 26.40
CA PRO A 252 -27.36 -23.21 25.38
C PRO A 252 -27.94 -24.49 25.94
N THR A 253 -28.58 -25.29 25.07
CA THR A 253 -29.07 -26.61 25.44
C THR A 253 -27.93 -27.58 25.68
N GLN A 254 -28.19 -28.67 26.41
CA GLN A 254 -27.17 -29.70 26.63
C GLN A 254 -26.69 -30.31 25.30
N GLU A 255 -27.57 -30.49 24.33
CA GLU A 255 -27.24 -30.97 22.99
C GLU A 255 -26.30 -30.02 22.24
N GLN A 256 -26.51 -28.70 22.34
CA GLN A 256 -25.62 -27.70 21.75
C GLN A 256 -24.24 -27.72 22.39
N ILE A 257 -24.16 -27.97 23.70
CA ILE A 257 -22.90 -28.08 24.44
C ILE A 257 -22.15 -29.36 24.03
N ASP A 258 -22.83 -30.48 23.99
CA ASP A 258 -22.24 -31.80 23.71
C ASP A 258 -21.75 -31.92 22.25
N ASN A 259 -22.43 -31.23 21.32
CA ASN A 259 -22.07 -31.20 19.91
C ASN A 259 -21.08 -30.08 19.54
N ASP A 260 -20.65 -29.27 20.49
CA ASP A 260 -19.67 -28.21 20.21
C ASP A 260 -18.23 -28.71 20.26
N HIS A 261 -17.74 -29.14 19.12
CA HIS A 261 -16.37 -29.64 18.95
C HIS A 261 -15.34 -28.56 18.60
N ARG A 262 -15.72 -27.27 18.61
CA ARG A 262 -14.80 -26.15 18.34
C ARG A 262 -13.75 -26.00 19.42
N SER A 263 -12.52 -25.67 19.04
CA SER A 263 -11.47 -25.23 19.97
C SER A 263 -11.85 -23.93 20.66
N LEU A 264 -11.21 -23.60 21.77
CA LEU A 264 -11.43 -22.33 22.45
C LEU A 264 -11.16 -21.13 21.51
N ALA A 265 -10.10 -21.20 20.69
CA ALA A 265 -9.76 -20.15 19.74
C ALA A 265 -10.87 -19.92 18.71
N GLN A 266 -11.48 -21.00 18.18
CA GLN A 266 -12.62 -20.91 17.27
C GLN A 266 -13.84 -20.30 17.95
N ARG A 267 -14.16 -20.72 19.19
CA ARG A 267 -15.25 -20.12 19.95
C ARG A 267 -15.04 -18.64 20.24
N GLN A 268 -13.80 -18.24 20.56
CA GLN A 268 -13.46 -16.81 20.76
C GLN A 268 -13.61 -16.01 19.48
N HIS A 269 -13.22 -16.55 18.33
CA HIS A 269 -13.48 -15.94 17.02
C HIS A 269 -14.97 -15.69 16.81
N ASP A 270 -15.80 -16.71 17.03
CA ASP A 270 -17.26 -16.61 16.83
C ASP A 270 -17.91 -15.64 17.83
N ALA A 271 -17.37 -15.57 19.07
CA ALA A 271 -17.77 -14.57 20.06
C ALA A 271 -17.47 -13.13 19.60
N ILE A 272 -16.32 -12.86 18.97
CA ILE A 272 -16.02 -11.54 18.39
C ILE A 272 -17.04 -11.17 17.31
N VAL A 273 -17.41 -12.11 16.44
CA VAL A 273 -18.45 -11.90 15.43
C VAL A 273 -19.80 -11.58 16.07
N ALA A 274 -20.17 -12.30 17.15
CA ALA A 274 -21.42 -12.06 17.88
C ALA A 274 -21.44 -10.66 18.52
N VAL A 275 -20.37 -10.23 19.20
CA VAL A 275 -20.24 -8.88 19.77
C VAL A 275 -20.39 -7.82 18.68
N GLY A 276 -19.72 -7.99 17.53
CA GLY A 276 -19.83 -7.07 16.42
C GLY A 276 -21.27 -6.94 15.89
N ARG A 277 -21.99 -8.07 15.77
CA ARG A 277 -23.41 -8.07 15.37
C ARG A 277 -24.29 -7.36 16.40
N ILE A 278 -24.11 -7.62 17.69
CA ILE A 278 -24.85 -6.94 18.76
C ILE A 278 -24.63 -5.43 18.69
N ALA A 279 -23.38 -4.99 18.49
CA ALA A 279 -23.06 -3.58 18.35
C ALA A 279 -23.74 -2.95 17.12
N LEU A 280 -23.69 -3.61 15.96
CA LEU A 280 -24.35 -3.14 14.73
C LEU A 280 -25.89 -3.06 14.88
N MET A 281 -26.50 -4.00 15.63
CA MET A 281 -27.95 -4.03 15.87
C MET A 281 -28.39 -3.06 16.97
N SER A 282 -27.49 -2.50 17.75
CA SER A 282 -27.83 -1.61 18.88
C SER A 282 -28.36 -0.25 18.45
N GLU A 283 -28.18 0.14 17.18
CA GLU A 283 -28.48 1.48 16.63
C GLU A 283 -27.77 2.65 17.34
N GLN A 284 -26.86 2.35 18.29
CA GLN A 284 -26.14 3.35 19.10
C GLN A 284 -24.82 3.82 18.45
N LEU A 285 -24.42 3.21 17.34
CA LEU A 285 -23.15 3.54 16.66
C LEU A 285 -23.21 4.84 15.86
N GLY A 286 -24.38 5.48 15.75
CA GLY A 286 -24.57 6.71 15.01
C GLY A 286 -24.41 6.53 13.50
N GLN A 287 -23.71 7.49 12.86
CA GLN A 287 -23.53 7.50 11.40
C GLN A 287 -22.05 7.51 11.03
N LEU A 288 -21.73 6.79 9.98
CA LEU A 288 -20.42 6.80 9.31
C LEU A 288 -20.58 7.45 7.93
N ASN A 289 -19.96 8.61 7.73
CA ASN A 289 -20.03 9.36 6.47
C ASN A 289 -21.48 9.61 5.97
N GLY A 290 -22.44 9.87 6.89
CA GLY A 290 -23.84 10.13 6.56
C GLY A 290 -24.68 8.90 6.23
N LEU A 291 -24.16 7.70 6.47
CA LEU A 291 -24.90 6.43 6.47
C LEU A 291 -24.96 5.87 7.89
N PRO A 292 -26.01 5.17 8.29
CA PRO A 292 -25.97 4.34 9.49
C PRO A 292 -24.78 3.39 9.41
N VAL A 293 -24.18 3.05 10.55
CA VAL A 293 -23.10 2.06 10.58
C VAL A 293 -23.66 0.69 10.20
N MET A 294 -23.32 0.21 9.00
CA MET A 294 -23.86 -1.02 8.43
C MET A 294 -22.82 -1.73 7.57
N ILE A 295 -23.03 -3.01 7.34
CA ILE A 295 -22.23 -3.79 6.38
C ILE A 295 -22.83 -3.56 4.99
N ILE A 296 -22.02 -3.01 4.08
CA ILE A 296 -22.36 -2.84 2.66
C ILE A 296 -21.55 -3.85 1.87
N ILE A 297 -22.19 -4.72 1.11
CA ILE A 297 -21.54 -5.71 0.24
C ILE A 297 -22.06 -5.49 -1.17
N ARG A 298 -21.15 -5.31 -2.13
CA ARG A 298 -21.46 -5.30 -3.57
C ARG A 298 -21.22 -6.69 -4.16
N THR A 299 -22.10 -7.12 -5.02
CA THR A 299 -21.98 -8.37 -5.78
C THR A 299 -22.80 -8.27 -7.06
N THR A 300 -22.65 -9.22 -7.98
CA THR A 300 -23.46 -9.27 -9.20
C THR A 300 -24.76 -10.04 -8.99
N LEU A 301 -25.76 -9.76 -9.82
CA LEU A 301 -27.02 -10.51 -9.78
C LEU A 301 -26.78 -11.97 -10.16
N GLN A 302 -25.89 -12.22 -11.13
CA GLN A 302 -25.52 -13.55 -11.59
C GLN A 302 -24.89 -14.40 -10.45
N ASP A 303 -24.03 -13.79 -9.63
CA ASP A 303 -23.41 -14.47 -8.48
C ASP A 303 -24.47 -14.83 -7.43
N LEU A 304 -25.43 -13.93 -7.17
CA LEU A 304 -26.54 -14.18 -6.24
C LEU A 304 -27.47 -15.29 -6.75
N GLU A 305 -27.84 -15.27 -8.03
CA GLU A 305 -28.73 -16.26 -8.65
C GLU A 305 -28.08 -17.65 -8.71
N SER A 306 -26.80 -17.70 -9.10
CA SER A 306 -26.03 -18.96 -9.17
C SER A 306 -25.61 -19.47 -7.79
N ARG A 307 -25.75 -18.67 -6.73
CA ARG A 307 -25.20 -18.91 -5.38
C ARG A 307 -23.72 -19.27 -5.38
N ALA A 308 -22.98 -18.77 -6.36
CA ALA A 308 -21.56 -18.98 -6.55
C ALA A 308 -20.88 -17.61 -6.74
N GLY A 309 -19.54 -17.55 -6.59
CA GLY A 309 -18.81 -16.32 -6.69
C GLY A 309 -18.64 -15.60 -5.35
N VAL A 310 -18.39 -14.30 -5.40
CA VAL A 310 -18.01 -13.49 -4.23
C VAL A 310 -18.70 -12.14 -4.23
N GLY A 311 -18.93 -11.60 -3.04
CA GLY A 311 -19.23 -10.20 -2.82
C GLY A 311 -18.02 -9.47 -2.23
N VAL A 312 -17.98 -8.15 -2.38
CA VAL A 312 -16.92 -7.30 -1.81
C VAL A 312 -17.54 -6.29 -0.86
N SER A 313 -17.08 -6.27 0.39
CA SER A 313 -17.55 -5.31 1.38
C SER A 313 -17.06 -3.88 1.09
N GLY A 314 -17.71 -2.88 1.69
CA GLY A 314 -17.25 -1.49 1.64
C GLY A 314 -15.85 -1.26 2.25
N GLY A 315 -15.33 -2.22 3.00
CA GLY A 315 -13.94 -2.23 3.49
C GLY A 315 -12.96 -2.91 2.53
N GLY A 316 -13.44 -3.54 1.45
CA GLY A 316 -12.62 -4.29 0.50
C GLY A 316 -12.49 -5.78 0.81
N THR A 317 -13.19 -6.30 1.83
CA THR A 317 -13.17 -7.74 2.17
C THR A 317 -13.94 -8.54 1.12
N VAL A 318 -13.32 -9.58 0.59
CA VAL A 318 -13.96 -10.55 -0.31
C VAL A 318 -14.73 -11.57 0.53
N VAL A 319 -16.02 -11.74 0.26
CA VAL A 319 -16.94 -12.60 1.03
C VAL A 319 -17.60 -13.60 0.07
N PRO A 320 -17.49 -14.91 0.31
CA PRO A 320 -18.22 -15.90 -0.49
C PRO A 320 -19.72 -15.63 -0.53
N ILE A 321 -20.37 -15.86 -1.66
CA ILE A 321 -21.82 -15.61 -1.81
C ILE A 321 -22.66 -16.40 -0.79
N ALA A 322 -22.28 -17.62 -0.44
CA ALA A 322 -22.95 -18.38 0.61
C ALA A 322 -22.99 -17.63 1.96
N ASP A 323 -21.89 -16.94 2.30
CA ASP A 323 -21.79 -16.14 3.51
C ASP A 323 -22.59 -14.84 3.38
N VAL A 324 -22.58 -14.20 2.20
CA VAL A 324 -23.41 -13.01 1.93
C VAL A 324 -24.88 -13.34 2.12
N VAL A 325 -25.36 -14.44 1.60
CA VAL A 325 -26.75 -14.91 1.76
C VAL A 325 -27.07 -15.18 3.24
N ARG A 326 -26.16 -15.88 3.96
CA ARG A 326 -26.32 -16.16 5.39
C ARG A 326 -26.36 -14.87 6.22
N MET A 327 -25.47 -13.90 5.93
CA MET A 327 -25.46 -12.60 6.59
C MET A 327 -26.71 -11.80 6.28
N GLY A 328 -27.22 -11.89 5.06
CA GLY A 328 -28.40 -11.19 4.58
C GLY A 328 -29.72 -11.70 5.18
N ALA A 329 -29.81 -12.93 5.66
CA ALA A 329 -31.03 -13.53 6.19
C ALA A 329 -31.67 -12.74 7.34
N HIS A 330 -30.90 -11.89 8.03
CA HIS A 330 -31.34 -11.09 9.18
C HIS A 330 -31.01 -9.60 9.03
N ALA A 331 -30.81 -9.08 7.82
CA ALA A 331 -30.38 -7.71 7.58
C ALA A 331 -31.40 -6.89 6.77
N HIS A 332 -31.38 -5.57 6.94
CA HIS A 332 -32.06 -4.67 6.02
C HIS A 332 -31.29 -4.63 4.69
N HIS A 333 -31.97 -4.93 3.58
CA HIS A 333 -31.38 -4.95 2.26
C HIS A 333 -31.61 -3.64 1.54
N ALA A 334 -30.54 -3.05 0.98
CA ALA A 334 -30.63 -2.01 -0.03
C ALA A 334 -30.16 -2.58 -1.37
N LEU A 335 -31.10 -2.73 -2.34
CA LEU A 335 -30.77 -3.13 -3.70
C LEU A 335 -30.40 -1.88 -4.51
N ALA A 336 -29.16 -1.77 -4.95
CA ALA A 336 -28.73 -0.76 -5.92
C ALA A 336 -28.69 -1.40 -7.32
N VAL A 337 -29.67 -1.08 -8.16
CA VAL A 337 -29.73 -1.53 -9.55
C VAL A 337 -29.19 -0.41 -10.44
N PHE A 338 -28.21 -0.75 -11.25
CA PHE A 338 -27.62 0.16 -12.23
C PHE A 338 -28.35 0.03 -13.55
N ASP A 339 -28.98 1.12 -14.03
CA ASP A 339 -29.49 1.19 -15.40
C ASP A 339 -28.31 1.50 -16.35
N LYS A 340 -28.12 0.63 -17.31
CA LYS A 340 -27.07 0.76 -18.35
C LYS A 340 -27.32 1.96 -19.29
N ALA A 341 -28.57 2.46 -19.35
CA ALA A 341 -28.97 3.49 -20.31
C ALA A 341 -29.03 4.92 -19.73
N THR A 342 -29.28 5.10 -18.42
CA THR A 342 -29.52 6.43 -17.89
C THR A 342 -28.65 6.82 -16.72
N GLY A 343 -28.11 5.91 -15.90
CA GLY A 343 -27.23 6.20 -14.74
C GLY A 343 -27.68 7.32 -13.79
N SER A 344 -28.80 7.98 -14.12
CA SER A 344 -29.16 9.34 -13.75
C SER A 344 -30.09 9.46 -12.54
N ALA A 345 -30.53 8.37 -11.93
CA ALA A 345 -31.49 8.41 -10.80
C ALA A 345 -30.96 9.13 -9.53
N LEU A 346 -29.75 9.68 -9.58
CA LEU A 346 -29.05 10.23 -8.42
C LEU A 346 -28.37 11.59 -8.70
N GLU A 347 -28.94 12.38 -9.57
CA GLU A 347 -28.51 13.75 -9.81
C GLU A 347 -29.20 14.70 -8.84
N LEU A 348 -28.42 15.46 -8.07
CA LEU A 348 -28.91 16.51 -7.18
C LEU A 348 -28.52 17.90 -7.67
N PHE A 349 -27.81 18.00 -8.78
CA PHE A 349 -27.26 19.25 -9.32
C PHE A 349 -26.66 20.12 -8.18
N ARG A 350 -27.03 21.38 -8.12
CA ARG A 350 -26.61 22.31 -7.06
C ARG A 350 -27.59 22.41 -5.88
N ALA A 351 -28.60 21.54 -5.77
CA ALA A 351 -29.56 21.60 -4.69
C ALA A 351 -28.94 21.32 -3.31
N LYS A 352 -27.92 20.45 -3.24
CA LYS A 352 -27.19 20.12 -2.00
C LYS A 352 -25.71 19.87 -2.30
N ARG A 353 -24.82 20.40 -1.46
CA ARG A 353 -23.38 20.12 -1.50
C ARG A 353 -23.06 18.70 -1.07
N ILE A 354 -23.77 18.19 -0.07
CA ILE A 354 -23.47 16.89 0.54
C ILE A 354 -24.24 15.81 -0.22
N ALA A 355 -23.53 14.80 -0.67
CA ALA A 355 -24.12 13.62 -1.32
C ALA A 355 -25.16 12.93 -0.42
N SER A 356 -26.28 12.55 -1.00
CA SER A 356 -27.33 11.79 -0.32
C SER A 356 -26.86 10.38 0.07
N PRO A 357 -27.52 9.70 1.02
CA PRO A 357 -27.25 8.30 1.33
C PRO A 357 -27.26 7.39 0.09
N ALA A 358 -28.24 7.57 -0.80
CA ALA A 358 -28.32 6.79 -2.05
C ALA A 358 -27.12 7.03 -2.97
N GLN A 359 -26.71 8.29 -3.18
CA GLN A 359 -25.51 8.60 -3.97
C GLN A 359 -24.25 7.99 -3.35
N ARG A 360 -24.13 7.97 -2.01
CA ARG A 360 -23.00 7.34 -1.32
C ARG A 360 -22.94 5.84 -1.54
N ILE A 361 -24.10 5.15 -1.46
CA ILE A 361 -24.17 3.72 -1.75
C ILE A 361 -23.76 3.44 -3.19
N MET A 362 -24.18 4.27 -4.15
CA MET A 362 -23.81 4.15 -5.54
C MET A 362 -22.30 4.34 -5.76
N LEU A 363 -21.71 5.37 -5.14
CA LEU A 363 -20.26 5.62 -5.22
C LEU A 363 -19.47 4.48 -4.55
N ILE A 364 -19.93 3.96 -3.41
CA ILE A 364 -19.32 2.79 -2.77
C ILE A 364 -19.34 1.58 -3.71
N SER A 365 -20.46 1.37 -4.39
CA SER A 365 -20.60 0.25 -5.34
C SER A 365 -19.74 0.43 -6.59
N ARG A 366 -19.58 1.66 -7.09
CA ARG A 366 -18.80 1.97 -8.30
C ARG A 366 -17.30 1.99 -8.02
N ASP A 367 -16.87 2.69 -6.95
CA ASP A 367 -15.45 2.99 -6.71
C ASP A 367 -14.78 1.97 -5.76
N GLY A 368 -15.55 1.37 -4.85
CA GLY A 368 -15.05 0.37 -3.88
C GLY A 368 -14.15 0.91 -2.79
N GLY A 369 -13.54 2.08 -2.97
CA GLY A 369 -12.60 2.73 -2.05
C GLY A 369 -12.02 4.02 -2.60
N CYS A 370 -10.93 4.50 -2.01
CA CYS A 370 -10.23 5.69 -2.47
C CYS A 370 -9.72 5.52 -3.90
N THR A 371 -10.09 6.45 -4.79
CA THR A 371 -9.79 6.35 -6.21
C THR A 371 -8.36 6.80 -6.58
N LYS A 372 -7.58 7.36 -5.63
CA LYS A 372 -6.20 7.76 -5.87
C LYS A 372 -5.29 6.54 -6.07
N PRO A 373 -4.50 6.49 -7.15
CA PRO A 373 -3.55 5.39 -7.40
C PRO A 373 -2.66 5.09 -6.19
N GLY A 374 -2.53 3.81 -5.86
CA GLY A 374 -1.73 3.34 -4.73
C GLY A 374 -2.40 3.49 -3.35
N CYS A 375 -3.59 4.09 -3.25
CA CYS A 375 -4.33 4.15 -2.00
C CYS A 375 -5.16 2.88 -1.80
N THR A 376 -5.04 2.26 -0.63
CA THR A 376 -5.73 1.01 -0.27
C THR A 376 -6.90 1.22 0.69
N VAL A 377 -7.28 2.48 0.95
CA VAL A 377 -8.37 2.82 1.87
C VAL A 377 -9.70 2.42 1.25
N GLY A 378 -10.40 1.46 1.86
CA GLY A 378 -11.74 1.03 1.46
C GLY A 378 -12.80 2.12 1.65
N ALA A 379 -13.97 1.92 1.07
CA ALA A 379 -15.03 2.93 1.00
C ALA A 379 -15.49 3.47 2.36
N TYR A 380 -15.43 2.67 3.43
CA TYR A 380 -15.79 3.15 4.77
C TYR A 380 -14.84 4.26 5.29
N GLY A 381 -13.59 4.30 4.84
CA GLY A 381 -12.60 5.31 5.18
C GLY A 381 -12.58 6.51 4.23
N THR A 382 -13.55 6.63 3.32
CA THR A 382 -13.57 7.66 2.28
C THR A 382 -14.68 8.70 2.49
N GLN A 383 -14.49 9.83 1.85
CA GLN A 383 -15.46 10.92 1.69
C GLN A 383 -15.85 11.03 0.22
N VAL A 384 -16.99 11.65 -0.05
CA VAL A 384 -17.37 12.01 -1.41
C VAL A 384 -16.57 13.23 -1.85
N HIS A 385 -15.92 13.11 -2.99
CA HIS A 385 -15.11 14.12 -3.64
C HIS A 385 -15.76 14.60 -4.94
N HIS A 386 -15.81 15.91 -5.18
CA HIS A 386 -16.24 16.49 -6.45
C HIS A 386 -15.06 16.44 -7.43
N VAL A 387 -15.14 15.55 -8.43
CA VAL A 387 -14.04 15.21 -9.33
C VAL A 387 -13.89 16.22 -10.46
N VAL A 388 -15.00 16.61 -11.11
CA VAL A 388 -14.99 17.43 -12.33
C VAL A 388 -14.81 18.90 -11.99
N THR A 389 -15.59 19.40 -11.05
CA THR A 389 -15.53 20.81 -10.62
C THR A 389 -15.88 20.86 -9.13
N ASP A 390 -15.08 21.56 -8.33
CA ASP A 390 -15.37 21.72 -6.90
C ASP A 390 -16.72 22.45 -6.72
N TRP A 391 -17.39 22.15 -5.63
CA TRP A 391 -18.66 22.81 -5.29
C TRP A 391 -18.52 24.33 -5.20
N VAL A 392 -17.40 24.82 -4.68
CA VAL A 392 -17.12 26.27 -4.55
C VAL A 392 -17.04 26.93 -5.93
N ASP A 393 -16.52 26.21 -6.91
CA ASP A 393 -16.32 26.68 -8.30
C ASP A 393 -17.53 26.41 -9.21
N GLY A 394 -18.64 25.97 -8.66
CA GLY A 394 -19.87 25.75 -9.43
C GLY A 394 -20.19 24.29 -9.76
N GLY A 395 -19.46 23.32 -9.22
CA GLY A 395 -19.69 21.89 -9.44
C GLY A 395 -21.03 21.38 -8.95
N ASN A 396 -21.51 20.29 -9.54
CA ASN A 396 -22.77 19.62 -9.20
C ASN A 396 -22.53 18.44 -8.26
N THR A 397 -23.56 18.09 -7.50
CA THR A 397 -23.58 16.88 -6.68
C THR A 397 -24.28 15.76 -7.46
N ASN A 398 -23.66 15.34 -8.56
CA ASN A 398 -24.12 14.25 -9.42
C ASN A 398 -23.18 13.06 -9.31
N VAL A 399 -23.69 11.83 -9.29
CA VAL A 399 -22.87 10.62 -9.15
C VAL A 399 -21.77 10.54 -10.21
N ASN A 400 -22.06 10.98 -11.44
CA ASN A 400 -21.10 10.96 -12.56
C ASN A 400 -20.01 12.05 -12.46
N GLU A 401 -20.16 13.02 -11.56
CA GLU A 401 -19.20 14.11 -11.34
C GLU A 401 -18.46 13.98 -10.01
N MET A 402 -18.76 12.93 -9.24
CA MET A 402 -18.18 12.67 -7.92
C MET A 402 -17.43 11.36 -7.90
N GLY A 403 -16.54 11.20 -6.93
CA GLY A 403 -15.79 9.97 -6.64
C GLY A 403 -15.53 9.81 -5.15
N LEU A 404 -14.92 8.70 -4.76
CA LEU A 404 -14.50 8.44 -3.39
C LEU A 404 -13.03 8.79 -3.21
N ALA A 405 -12.71 9.58 -2.18
CA ALA A 405 -11.35 9.86 -1.76
C ALA A 405 -11.22 9.77 -0.24
N CYS A 406 -10.12 9.24 0.29
CA CYS A 406 -9.86 9.29 1.72
C CYS A 406 -9.59 10.74 2.17
N GLY A 407 -9.78 11.05 3.45
CA GLY A 407 -9.69 12.43 3.92
C GLY A 407 -8.37 13.13 3.56
N PRO A 408 -7.19 12.50 3.74
CA PRO A 408 -5.90 13.07 3.30
C PRO A 408 -5.83 13.31 1.80
N ASP A 409 -6.28 12.36 0.97
CA ASP A 409 -6.21 12.47 -0.49
C ASP A 409 -7.21 13.51 -1.01
N ASN A 410 -8.42 13.56 -0.46
CA ASN A 410 -9.40 14.59 -0.79
C ASN A 410 -8.86 16.02 -0.55
N ARG A 411 -8.08 16.21 0.50
CA ARG A 411 -7.43 17.50 0.78
C ARG A 411 -6.18 17.78 -0.04
N SER A 412 -5.61 16.77 -0.71
CA SER A 412 -4.44 16.95 -1.58
C SER A 412 -4.80 17.47 -2.97
N VAL A 413 -6.07 17.48 -3.31
CA VAL A 413 -6.56 18.08 -4.57
C VAL A 413 -6.48 19.59 -4.45
N ASP A 414 -5.61 20.19 -5.24
CA ASP A 414 -5.40 21.63 -5.31
C ASP A 414 -4.92 21.99 -6.73
N ARG A 415 -5.78 22.61 -7.51
CA ARG A 415 -5.48 23.03 -8.87
C ARG A 415 -4.36 24.06 -8.97
N ALA A 416 -4.00 24.71 -7.85
CA ALA A 416 -2.91 25.70 -7.80
C ALA A 416 -1.51 25.07 -7.63
N GLY A 417 -1.38 23.74 -7.65
CA GLY A 417 -0.08 23.06 -7.55
C GLY A 417 -0.09 21.74 -6.81
N GLY A 418 -1.28 21.27 -6.38
CA GLY A 418 -1.49 19.96 -5.79
C GLY A 418 -1.89 18.91 -6.85
N TRP A 419 -2.56 17.86 -6.39
CA TRP A 419 -3.19 16.88 -7.28
C TRP A 419 -4.42 17.47 -7.96
N ASP A 420 -4.64 17.10 -9.22
CA ASP A 420 -5.89 17.39 -9.93
C ASP A 420 -6.64 16.08 -10.21
N THR A 421 -7.96 16.18 -10.46
CA THR A 421 -8.81 15.03 -10.75
C THR A 421 -9.73 15.31 -11.93
N ARG A 422 -10.00 14.26 -12.72
CA ARG A 422 -10.99 14.31 -13.80
C ARG A 422 -11.73 12.99 -13.94
N MET A 423 -12.90 13.03 -14.55
CA MET A 423 -13.66 11.84 -14.90
C MET A 423 -13.34 11.46 -16.35
N ASN A 424 -13.01 10.20 -16.60
CA ASN A 424 -12.83 9.70 -17.97
C ASN A 424 -14.16 9.22 -18.58
N ASP A 425 -14.13 8.82 -19.84
CA ASP A 425 -15.31 8.37 -20.59
C ASP A 425 -15.92 7.07 -20.04
N ARG A 426 -15.17 6.33 -19.23
CA ARG A 426 -15.62 5.11 -18.53
C ARG A 426 -16.20 5.39 -17.14
N HIS A 427 -16.38 6.66 -16.79
CA HIS A 427 -16.77 7.11 -15.44
C HIS A 427 -15.83 6.67 -14.32
N GLU A 428 -14.52 6.59 -14.62
CA GLU A 428 -13.46 6.33 -13.66
C GLU A 428 -12.74 7.63 -13.31
N VAL A 429 -12.34 7.75 -12.03
CA VAL A 429 -11.63 8.94 -11.55
C VAL A 429 -10.15 8.82 -11.88
N GLU A 430 -9.65 9.71 -12.70
CA GLU A 430 -8.22 9.87 -12.97
C GLU A 430 -7.61 10.92 -12.03
N TRP A 431 -6.45 10.59 -11.48
CA TRP A 431 -5.66 11.47 -10.63
C TRP A 431 -4.41 11.95 -11.37
N ILE A 432 -4.25 13.25 -11.46
CA ILE A 432 -3.13 13.89 -12.15
C ILE A 432 -2.19 14.43 -11.08
N PRO A 433 -0.96 13.89 -10.94
CA PRO A 433 -0.01 14.37 -9.94
C PRO A 433 0.55 15.74 -10.34
N PRO A 434 1.02 16.52 -9.35
CA PRO A 434 1.78 17.72 -9.63
C PRO A 434 3.08 17.39 -10.37
N PRO A 435 3.62 18.34 -11.15
CA PRO A 435 4.75 18.09 -12.07
C PRO A 435 5.98 17.45 -11.39
N ASP A 436 6.27 17.85 -10.14
CA ASP A 436 7.42 17.30 -9.39
C ASP A 436 7.29 15.82 -9.03
N LEU A 437 6.06 15.31 -8.98
CA LEU A 437 5.76 13.92 -8.68
C LEU A 437 5.42 13.11 -9.94
N ASP A 438 5.19 13.77 -11.08
CA ASP A 438 4.79 13.08 -12.31
C ASP A 438 5.98 12.41 -13.00
N THR A 439 6.07 11.09 -12.85
CA THR A 439 7.05 10.24 -13.52
C THR A 439 6.39 9.20 -14.44
N GLY A 440 5.16 9.49 -14.91
CA GLY A 440 4.41 8.61 -15.81
C GLY A 440 3.81 7.37 -15.12
N HIS A 441 3.35 7.49 -13.89
CA HIS A 441 2.66 6.40 -13.20
C HIS A 441 1.16 6.36 -13.54
N ALA A 442 0.50 5.26 -13.12
CA ALA A 442 -0.92 5.04 -13.35
C ALA A 442 -1.77 6.20 -12.82
N ARG A 443 -2.81 6.57 -13.56
CA ARG A 443 -3.77 7.63 -13.21
C ARG A 443 -5.02 7.08 -12.50
N ILE A 444 -5.29 5.78 -12.65
CA ILE A 444 -6.47 5.10 -12.14
C ILE A 444 -6.05 4.11 -11.06
N ASN A 445 -6.84 4.03 -9.99
CA ASN A 445 -6.63 3.06 -8.92
C ASN A 445 -7.38 1.75 -9.22
N ASN A 446 -6.65 0.72 -9.63
CA ASN A 446 -7.22 -0.60 -9.86
C ASN A 446 -7.21 -1.51 -8.61
N TYR A 447 -6.75 -1.01 -7.46
CA TYR A 447 -6.69 -1.81 -6.23
C TYR A 447 -8.07 -2.34 -5.78
N HIS A 448 -9.10 -1.48 -5.90
CA HIS A 448 -10.47 -1.84 -5.52
C HIS A 448 -11.27 -2.51 -6.64
N HIS A 449 -10.70 -2.59 -7.84
CA HIS A 449 -11.29 -3.16 -9.05
C HIS A 449 -10.25 -3.92 -9.87
N PRO A 450 -9.62 -4.97 -9.31
CA PRO A 450 -8.56 -5.72 -10.01
C PRO A 450 -9.07 -6.40 -11.30
N GLU A 451 -10.38 -6.66 -11.40
CA GLU A 451 -11.03 -7.20 -12.59
C GLU A 451 -10.87 -6.31 -13.82
N ARG A 452 -10.62 -5.02 -13.64
CA ARG A 452 -10.38 -4.07 -14.75
C ARG A 452 -9.08 -4.38 -15.49
N LEU A 453 -8.09 -4.93 -14.79
CA LEU A 453 -6.80 -5.32 -15.37
C LEU A 453 -6.90 -6.56 -16.27
N LEU A 454 -7.99 -7.30 -16.18
CA LEU A 454 -8.25 -8.50 -17.00
C LEU A 454 -9.08 -8.17 -18.26
N ARG A 455 -9.48 -6.91 -18.45
CA ARG A 455 -10.19 -6.49 -19.67
C ARG A 455 -9.22 -6.45 -20.84
N PRO A 456 -9.66 -6.86 -22.06
CA PRO A 456 -8.85 -6.64 -23.25
C PRO A 456 -8.54 -5.13 -23.39
N PRO A 457 -7.33 -4.76 -23.80
CA PRO A 457 -7.01 -3.35 -24.08
C PRO A 457 -7.93 -2.85 -25.21
N ASP A 458 -8.53 -1.67 -25.02
CA ASP A 458 -9.26 -1.02 -26.09
C ASP A 458 -8.30 -0.55 -27.19
N GLU A 459 -8.76 -0.48 -28.44
CA GLU A 459 -7.93 -0.08 -29.58
C GLU A 459 -7.25 1.30 -29.40
N SER A 460 -7.82 2.19 -28.57
CA SER A 460 -7.22 3.47 -28.21
C SER A 460 -6.02 3.38 -27.25
N GLU A 461 -5.94 2.35 -26.42
CA GLU A 461 -4.81 2.11 -25.49
C GLU A 461 -3.62 1.45 -26.22
N ALA A 462 -3.88 0.67 -27.28
CA ALA A 462 -2.85 0.05 -28.08
C ALA A 462 -1.98 1.08 -28.84
N HIS A 463 -2.51 2.26 -29.16
CA HIS A 463 -1.75 3.35 -29.80
C HIS A 463 -0.87 4.14 -28.82
N GLY A 464 -1.21 4.17 -27.52
CA GLY A 464 -0.42 4.84 -26.49
C GLY A 464 0.83 4.05 -26.05
N ALA A 465 0.74 2.73 -26.08
CA ALA A 465 1.85 1.86 -25.68
C ALA A 465 2.98 1.82 -26.71
N ASN A 466 2.69 2.00 -28.00
CA ASN A 466 3.69 2.03 -29.05
C ASN A 466 4.53 3.32 -29.05
N ASN A 467 4.02 4.44 -28.56
CA ASN A 467 4.77 5.69 -28.46
C ASN A 467 5.82 5.72 -27.35
N VAL A 468 5.78 4.81 -26.39
CA VAL A 468 6.79 4.71 -25.32
C VAL A 468 8.00 3.86 -25.75
N SER A 469 7.82 2.95 -26.70
CA SER A 469 8.92 2.13 -27.24
C SER A 469 9.72 2.82 -28.36
N GLU A 470 9.15 3.84 -29.03
CA GLU A 470 9.86 4.58 -30.07
C GLU A 470 10.70 5.76 -29.56
N ALA A 471 10.49 6.21 -28.31
CA ALA A 471 11.27 7.31 -27.73
C ALA A 471 12.68 6.92 -27.21
N THR A 472 13.06 5.64 -27.29
CA THR A 472 14.38 5.16 -26.84
C THR A 472 15.35 4.80 -27.96
N THR A 473 14.99 5.02 -29.24
CA THR A 473 15.90 4.75 -30.37
C THR A 473 15.91 5.91 -31.36
N SER A 474 16.41 7.07 -30.95
CA SER A 474 16.88 8.08 -31.89
C SER A 474 18.02 8.88 -31.28
N THR A 475 19.23 8.39 -31.47
CA THR A 475 20.43 9.23 -31.48
C THR A 475 21.24 8.86 -32.71
N ASP A 476 21.38 9.86 -33.55
CA ASP A 476 22.46 10.17 -34.49
C ASP A 476 22.90 9.14 -35.55
N GLY A 477 22.93 9.63 -36.76
CA GLY A 477 23.71 9.06 -37.83
C GLY A 477 23.33 9.58 -39.22
N ASP A 478 23.91 10.69 -39.58
CA ASP A 478 24.31 11.20 -40.93
C ASP A 478 23.56 10.82 -42.19
N ARG A 479 23.25 11.91 -42.91
CA ARG A 479 22.91 12.01 -44.34
C ARG A 479 23.91 11.29 -45.21
N VAL A 480 23.41 10.55 -46.19
CA VAL A 480 23.93 10.52 -47.56
C VAL A 480 22.75 10.30 -48.52
N ASP A 481 22.73 11.13 -49.56
CA ASP A 481 21.79 11.19 -50.66
C ASP A 481 21.87 9.96 -51.58
N ASP A 482 20.82 9.80 -52.36
CA ASP A 482 20.67 9.45 -53.76
C ASP A 482 19.92 8.16 -54.15
N ALA A 483 19.02 8.45 -55.08
CA ALA A 483 18.59 7.71 -56.28
C ALA A 483 17.42 6.69 -56.20
N GLU A 484 16.34 7.18 -56.68
CA GLU A 484 15.39 6.62 -57.69
C GLU A 484 15.42 5.12 -58.01
N VAL A 485 14.22 4.64 -58.26
CA VAL A 485 13.77 3.77 -59.35
C VAL A 485 12.95 2.54 -59.00
N ASN A 486 11.68 2.61 -59.39
CA ASN A 486 10.87 1.56 -60.01
C ASN A 486 9.96 0.62 -59.22
N THR A 487 8.69 0.90 -59.30
CA THR A 487 7.59 -0.08 -59.35
C THR A 487 7.74 -1.05 -60.52
N PRO A 488 7.27 -2.29 -60.47
CA PRO A 488 6.01 -2.58 -61.15
C PRO A 488 5.06 -3.65 -60.58
N ARG A 489 3.77 -3.36 -60.80
CA ARG A 489 2.68 -4.24 -61.30
C ARG A 489 2.21 -5.48 -60.54
N ARG A 490 0.90 -5.40 -60.28
CA ARG A 490 -0.10 -6.48 -60.17
C ARG A 490 0.13 -7.66 -61.10
N VAL A 491 -0.21 -8.84 -60.58
CA VAL A 491 -0.81 -9.94 -61.39
C VAL A 491 -1.90 -10.64 -60.54
N ASP A 492 -2.97 -10.92 -61.23
CA ASP A 492 -4.28 -11.40 -60.95
C ASP A 492 -4.44 -12.73 -60.20
N ASP A 493 -5.58 -12.83 -59.55
CA ASP A 493 -6.41 -13.93 -59.12
C ASP A 493 -6.48 -15.13 -60.14
N PRO A 494 -6.75 -16.40 -59.79
CA PRO A 494 -8.12 -16.82 -59.54
C PRO A 494 -8.40 -18.04 -58.60
N GLY A 495 -9.61 -18.12 -58.10
CA GLY A 495 -10.40 -19.33 -58.09
C GLY A 495 -10.68 -20.05 -56.77
N GLU A 496 -11.93 -19.88 -56.32
CA GLU A 496 -12.65 -20.81 -55.42
C GLU A 496 -12.72 -22.26 -55.97
N PRO A 497 -13.05 -23.29 -55.15
CA PRO A 497 -14.44 -23.60 -54.82
C PRO A 497 -14.66 -24.25 -53.41
N GLY A 498 -15.67 -23.96 -52.71
CA GLY A 498 -16.99 -24.54 -52.58
C GLY A 498 -17.18 -25.77 -51.67
N GLY A 499 -17.96 -25.58 -50.57
CA GLY A 499 -18.88 -26.48 -49.92
C GLY A 499 -18.45 -27.21 -48.64
N PRO A 500 -19.35 -27.78 -47.84
CA PRO A 500 -20.79 -27.55 -47.66
C PRO A 500 -21.21 -27.28 -46.20
N ALA A 501 -22.44 -26.89 -46.00
CA ALA A 501 -23.14 -26.57 -44.76
C ALA A 501 -23.38 -27.76 -43.81
N PRO A 502 -23.56 -27.49 -42.51
CA PRO A 502 -23.97 -28.52 -41.52
C PRO A 502 -25.51 -28.65 -41.42
N PRO A 503 -26.02 -29.79 -40.96
CA PRO A 503 -27.43 -30.02 -40.81
C PRO A 503 -28.02 -29.59 -39.49
N ASP A 504 -29.25 -29.13 -39.55
CA ASP A 504 -30.21 -28.95 -38.45
C ASP A 504 -30.38 -30.20 -37.60
N ASN A 505 -30.53 -30.02 -36.30
CA ASN A 505 -31.32 -30.94 -35.52
C ASN A 505 -32.16 -30.23 -34.46
N GLN A 506 -33.47 -30.40 -34.63
CA GLN A 506 -34.54 -30.03 -33.70
C GLN A 506 -34.73 -31.13 -32.65
N ALA A 507 -35.24 -30.72 -31.50
CA ALA A 507 -36.15 -31.40 -30.57
C ALA A 507 -35.60 -32.46 -29.60
N ALA A 508 -35.58 -32.16 -28.33
CA ALA A 508 -36.58 -32.59 -27.33
C ALA A 508 -36.31 -31.88 -25.98
#